data_dbf985847d1e344c6ba16daec6810d1a
#
_entry.id   dbf985847d1e344c6ba16daec6810d1a
#
_cell.length_a   1.000
_cell.length_b   1.000
_cell.length_c   1.000
_cell.angle_alpha   90.00
_cell.angle_beta   90.00
_cell.angle_gamma   90.00
#
_symmetry.space_group_name_H-M   'P 1'
#
loop_
_entity.id
_entity.type
_entity.pdbx_description
1 polymer ?
#
loop_
_entity_poly.entity_id
_entity_poly.type
_entity_poly.pdbx_seq_one_letter_code
_entity_poly.pdbx_strand_id
1 'polypeptide(L)'
;MDIGKQIKCCRLRANLTQEKLAEAVHVTPQAVSKWELGQALPDIALLPDLSSVLGVRIDELFESPEETHLRRIEAMIEREPMLSRADFDYAVARLTECMRKPEMQGRCLTMLAELHFGRSEAYASRAAEYARRALAVEPENFDAHSLLFKAMRGVLPDWCYSNHARLAEYYRAFVDAHPDYRPGYLWLLDALLPDRRLEEARAVLAALRARFDCYQADYYEGWLRYCEGDFAGAERVWEEMTEKHADNWYAWSCRGDAYAHRAMYGEAAAMYREAEKRQTAPRLADNEDSIAQLCRMQGDWQGAIDAYRRVLEILREDWRLTEGETVRGYEENIAECRRKLETS
;
A
#
# COMPACT_ATOMS: atom_id res chain seq x y z
N MET A 1 -21.26 1.85 -22.86
CA MET A 1 -21.79 1.09 -21.71
C MET A 1 -22.75 0.05 -22.26
N ASP A 2 -22.52 -1.23 -22.01
CA ASP A 2 -23.30 -2.31 -22.65
C ASP A 2 -23.85 -3.24 -21.56
N ILE A 3 -24.91 -2.75 -20.87
CA ILE A 3 -25.61 -3.48 -19.82
C ILE A 3 -26.03 -4.89 -20.28
N GLY A 4 -26.34 -5.07 -21.57
CA GLY A 4 -26.75 -6.37 -22.10
C GLY A 4 -25.65 -7.40 -22.05
N LYS A 5 -24.41 -7.01 -22.39
CA LYS A 5 -23.25 -7.89 -22.26
C LYS A 5 -22.99 -8.26 -20.81
N GLN A 6 -23.17 -7.32 -19.89
CA GLN A 6 -22.97 -7.57 -18.47
C GLN A 6 -24.04 -8.51 -17.91
N ILE A 7 -25.33 -8.30 -18.25
CA ILE A 7 -26.41 -9.22 -17.89
C ILE A 7 -26.07 -10.63 -18.38
N LYS A 8 -25.65 -10.80 -19.63
CA LYS A 8 -25.23 -12.08 -20.19
C LYS A 8 -24.08 -12.72 -19.40
N CYS A 9 -23.06 -11.92 -19.06
CA CYS A 9 -21.91 -12.39 -18.30
C CYS A 9 -22.33 -12.87 -16.90
N CYS A 10 -23.15 -12.08 -16.18
CA CYS A 10 -23.64 -12.42 -14.85
C CYS A 10 -24.56 -13.64 -14.88
N ARG A 11 -25.46 -13.74 -15.88
CA ARG A 11 -26.34 -14.90 -16.07
C ARG A 11 -25.55 -16.20 -16.28
N LEU A 12 -24.54 -16.18 -17.14
CA LEU A 12 -23.68 -17.34 -17.39
C LEU A 12 -22.91 -17.74 -16.14
N ARG A 13 -22.45 -16.77 -15.35
CA ARG A 13 -21.78 -16.98 -14.07
C ARG A 13 -22.69 -17.62 -13.02
N ALA A 14 -23.97 -17.21 -13.02
CA ALA A 14 -25.00 -17.81 -12.18
C ALA A 14 -25.54 -19.16 -12.70
N ASN A 15 -24.97 -19.69 -13.80
CA ASN A 15 -25.42 -20.92 -14.46
C ASN A 15 -26.93 -20.92 -14.84
N LEU A 16 -27.45 -19.75 -15.22
CA LEU A 16 -28.85 -19.59 -15.64
C LEU A 16 -28.95 -19.63 -17.18
N THR A 17 -30.04 -20.22 -17.70
CA THR A 17 -30.44 -20.03 -19.09
C THR A 17 -31.20 -18.71 -19.27
N GLN A 18 -31.37 -18.24 -20.50
CA GLN A 18 -32.20 -17.04 -20.78
C GLN A 18 -33.63 -17.22 -20.29
N GLU A 19 -34.19 -18.44 -20.45
CA GLU A 19 -35.52 -18.79 -19.98
C GLU A 19 -35.63 -18.71 -18.46
N LYS A 20 -34.67 -19.27 -17.73
CA LYS A 20 -34.65 -19.25 -16.25
C LYS A 20 -34.48 -17.84 -15.70
N LEU A 21 -33.66 -17.01 -16.33
CA LEU A 21 -33.53 -15.60 -15.93
C LEU A 21 -34.85 -14.87 -16.21
N ALA A 22 -35.48 -15.08 -17.40
CA ALA A 22 -36.72 -14.45 -17.77
C ALA A 22 -37.86 -14.81 -16.81
N GLU A 23 -37.97 -16.09 -16.43
CA GLU A 23 -38.93 -16.57 -15.43
C GLU A 23 -38.74 -15.89 -14.08
N ALA A 24 -37.50 -15.82 -13.61
CA ALA A 24 -37.13 -15.27 -12.30
C ALA A 24 -37.38 -13.75 -12.19
N VAL A 25 -37.30 -13.00 -13.28
CA VAL A 25 -37.57 -11.55 -13.31
C VAL A 25 -38.90 -11.21 -14.01
N HIS A 26 -39.77 -12.21 -14.21
CA HIS A 26 -41.13 -12.06 -14.74
C HIS A 26 -41.22 -11.38 -16.11
N VAL A 27 -40.34 -11.73 -17.04
CA VAL A 27 -40.34 -11.23 -18.42
C VAL A 27 -40.33 -12.40 -19.42
N THR A 28 -40.35 -12.08 -20.72
CA THR A 28 -40.24 -13.13 -21.75
C THR A 28 -38.77 -13.45 -22.05
N PRO A 29 -38.44 -14.69 -22.45
CA PRO A 29 -37.07 -15.04 -22.90
C PRO A 29 -36.56 -14.16 -24.04
N GLN A 30 -37.48 -13.72 -24.91
CA GLN A 30 -37.18 -12.79 -26.00
C GLN A 30 -36.73 -11.40 -25.49
N ALA A 31 -37.29 -10.94 -24.36
CA ALA A 31 -36.82 -9.68 -23.73
C ALA A 31 -35.39 -9.81 -23.26
N VAL A 32 -35.07 -10.88 -22.53
CA VAL A 32 -33.68 -11.17 -22.08
C VAL A 32 -32.73 -11.27 -23.26
N SER A 33 -33.12 -11.98 -24.32
CA SER A 33 -32.32 -12.10 -25.55
C SER A 33 -32.06 -10.74 -26.19
N LYS A 34 -33.07 -9.86 -26.28
CA LYS A 34 -32.91 -8.50 -26.82
C LYS A 34 -31.98 -7.64 -25.93
N TRP A 35 -32.05 -7.77 -24.61
CA TRP A 35 -31.11 -7.09 -23.70
C TRP A 35 -29.71 -7.54 -23.97
N GLU A 36 -29.44 -8.85 -23.99
CA GLU A 36 -28.11 -9.42 -24.21
C GLU A 36 -27.49 -9.09 -25.56
N LEU A 37 -28.32 -8.84 -26.57
CA LEU A 37 -27.94 -8.40 -27.91
C LEU A 37 -27.80 -6.87 -28.05
N GLY A 38 -28.10 -6.12 -26.98
CA GLY A 38 -28.08 -4.65 -27.01
C GLY A 38 -29.19 -4.03 -27.85
N GLN A 39 -30.24 -4.80 -28.19
CA GLN A 39 -31.40 -4.33 -28.99
C GLN A 39 -32.45 -3.61 -28.14
N ALA A 40 -32.46 -3.83 -26.84
CA ALA A 40 -33.29 -3.16 -25.86
C ALA A 40 -32.56 -3.06 -24.52
N LEU A 41 -32.98 -2.11 -23.68
CA LEU A 41 -32.56 -2.03 -22.28
C LEU A 41 -33.63 -2.64 -21.37
N PRO A 42 -33.26 -3.25 -20.23
CA PRO A 42 -34.22 -3.61 -19.19
C PRO A 42 -34.87 -2.34 -18.62
N ASP A 43 -36.13 -2.46 -18.19
CA ASP A 43 -36.76 -1.38 -17.43
C ASP A 43 -36.02 -1.16 -16.10
N ILE A 44 -35.91 0.09 -15.70
CA ILE A 44 -35.29 0.49 -14.44
C ILE A 44 -35.94 -0.23 -13.25
N ALA A 45 -37.25 -0.47 -13.30
CA ALA A 45 -38.00 -1.18 -12.27
C ALA A 45 -37.56 -2.65 -12.11
N LEU A 46 -36.93 -3.26 -13.12
CA LEU A 46 -36.47 -4.65 -13.09
C LEU A 46 -35.01 -4.77 -12.54
N LEU A 47 -34.29 -3.66 -12.36
CA LEU A 47 -32.88 -3.70 -11.91
C LEU A 47 -32.72 -4.32 -10.52
N PRO A 48 -33.58 -4.08 -9.53
CA PRO A 48 -33.52 -4.76 -8.25
C PRO A 48 -33.66 -6.28 -8.35
N ASP A 49 -34.60 -6.75 -9.18
CA ASP A 49 -34.85 -8.18 -9.39
C ASP A 49 -33.70 -8.82 -10.14
N LEU A 50 -33.18 -8.17 -11.18
CA LEU A 50 -31.98 -8.61 -11.90
C LEU A 50 -30.76 -8.69 -10.96
N SER A 51 -30.55 -7.69 -10.12
CA SER A 51 -29.50 -7.66 -9.12
C SER A 51 -29.60 -8.85 -8.17
N SER A 52 -30.80 -9.08 -7.63
CA SER A 52 -31.07 -10.20 -6.69
C SER A 52 -30.86 -11.56 -7.34
N VAL A 53 -31.44 -11.78 -8.53
CA VAL A 53 -31.37 -13.08 -9.24
C VAL A 53 -29.97 -13.40 -9.74
N LEU A 54 -29.24 -12.38 -10.18
CA LEU A 54 -27.87 -12.53 -10.70
C LEU A 54 -26.82 -12.52 -9.58
N GLY A 55 -27.20 -12.16 -8.34
CA GLY A 55 -26.31 -12.11 -7.19
C GLY A 55 -25.23 -11.01 -7.31
N VAL A 56 -25.58 -9.88 -7.91
CA VAL A 56 -24.68 -8.72 -8.15
C VAL A 56 -25.35 -7.44 -7.67
N ARG A 57 -24.58 -6.40 -7.41
CA ARG A 57 -25.13 -5.07 -7.09
C ARG A 57 -25.69 -4.42 -8.37
N ILE A 58 -26.62 -3.47 -8.20
CA ILE A 58 -27.24 -2.77 -9.36
C ILE A 58 -26.18 -2.02 -10.17
N ASP A 59 -25.22 -1.37 -9.51
CA ASP A 59 -24.12 -0.66 -10.17
C ASP A 59 -23.24 -1.60 -11.02
N GLU A 60 -23.03 -2.84 -10.57
CA GLU A 60 -22.27 -3.86 -11.31
C GLU A 60 -22.95 -4.27 -12.63
N LEU A 61 -24.25 -4.10 -12.78
CA LEU A 61 -24.95 -4.33 -14.04
C LEU A 61 -24.56 -3.32 -15.12
N PHE A 62 -24.04 -2.18 -14.73
CA PHE A 62 -23.59 -1.12 -15.64
C PHE A 62 -22.08 -1.13 -15.90
N GLU A 63 -21.35 -2.03 -15.25
CA GLU A 63 -19.91 -2.19 -15.45
C GLU A 63 -19.62 -3.01 -16.71
N SER A 64 -18.41 -2.80 -17.26
CA SER A 64 -17.91 -3.71 -18.27
C SER A 64 -17.46 -5.04 -17.62
N PRO A 65 -17.47 -6.17 -18.36
CA PRO A 65 -16.92 -7.42 -17.86
C PRO A 65 -15.47 -7.26 -17.37
N GLU A 66 -14.70 -6.39 -17.99
CA GLU A 66 -13.32 -6.11 -17.62
C GLU A 66 -13.25 -5.38 -16.28
N GLU A 67 -14.12 -4.40 -16.03
CA GLU A 67 -14.17 -3.69 -14.75
C GLU A 67 -14.50 -4.65 -13.59
N THR A 68 -15.44 -5.56 -13.81
CA THR A 68 -15.75 -6.63 -12.84
C THR A 68 -14.52 -7.51 -12.56
N HIS A 69 -13.71 -7.82 -13.59
CA HIS A 69 -12.47 -8.57 -13.38
C HIS A 69 -11.44 -7.78 -12.58
N LEU A 70 -11.26 -6.48 -12.86
CA LEU A 70 -10.34 -5.63 -12.14
C LEU A 70 -10.70 -5.54 -10.65
N ARG A 71 -11.95 -5.26 -10.31
CA ARG A 71 -12.42 -5.23 -8.91
C ARG A 71 -12.21 -6.56 -8.19
N ARG A 72 -12.46 -7.67 -8.87
CA ARG A 72 -12.20 -8.99 -8.28
C ARG A 72 -10.72 -9.17 -7.96
N ILE A 73 -9.84 -8.78 -8.87
CA ILE A 73 -8.39 -8.92 -8.67
C ILE A 73 -7.91 -7.96 -7.57
N GLU A 74 -8.42 -6.72 -7.50
CA GLU A 74 -8.16 -5.80 -6.40
C GLU A 74 -8.52 -6.43 -5.05
N ALA A 75 -9.74 -6.95 -4.92
CA ALA A 75 -10.17 -7.62 -3.70
C ALA A 75 -9.33 -8.87 -3.35
N MET A 76 -8.79 -9.56 -4.36
CA MET A 76 -7.86 -10.69 -4.13
C MET A 76 -6.52 -10.19 -3.58
N ILE A 77 -5.96 -9.12 -4.14
CA ILE A 77 -4.69 -8.50 -3.70
C ILE A 77 -4.83 -7.96 -2.26
N GLU A 78 -5.96 -7.30 -1.97
CA GLU A 78 -6.22 -6.74 -0.64
C GLU A 78 -6.37 -7.82 0.46
N ARG A 79 -6.93 -8.98 0.10
CA ARG A 79 -7.17 -10.07 1.05
C ARG A 79 -5.94 -10.91 1.35
N GLU A 80 -5.14 -11.19 0.34
CA GLU A 80 -4.02 -12.11 0.43
C GLU A 80 -2.81 -11.58 -0.36
N PRO A 81 -1.78 -11.03 0.31
CA PRO A 81 -0.54 -10.59 -0.33
C PRO A 81 0.15 -11.70 -1.13
N MET A 82 -0.06 -12.97 -0.77
CA MET A 82 0.43 -14.11 -1.52
C MET A 82 -0.70 -14.97 -2.07
N LEU A 83 -1.18 -14.62 -3.24
CA LEU A 83 -2.15 -15.42 -3.97
C LEU A 83 -1.65 -16.84 -4.25
N SER A 84 -2.58 -17.80 -4.29
CA SER A 84 -2.30 -19.14 -4.82
C SER A 84 -1.73 -19.03 -6.25
N ARG A 85 -1.00 -20.06 -6.71
CA ARG A 85 -0.48 -20.06 -8.09
C ARG A 85 -1.59 -19.90 -9.12
N ALA A 86 -2.71 -20.58 -8.93
CA ALA A 86 -3.84 -20.51 -9.84
C ALA A 86 -4.48 -19.11 -9.89
N ASP A 87 -4.66 -18.48 -8.73
CA ASP A 87 -5.21 -17.13 -8.63
C ASP A 87 -4.26 -16.08 -9.20
N PHE A 88 -2.96 -16.22 -8.95
CA PHE A 88 -1.94 -15.37 -9.54
C PHE A 88 -1.93 -15.47 -11.07
N ASP A 89 -1.89 -16.68 -11.60
CA ASP A 89 -1.89 -16.92 -13.07
C ASP A 89 -3.20 -16.39 -13.70
N TYR A 90 -4.34 -16.54 -13.03
CA TYR A 90 -5.60 -15.94 -13.43
C TYR A 90 -5.54 -14.41 -13.45
N ALA A 91 -5.05 -13.78 -12.37
CA ALA A 91 -4.96 -12.33 -12.27
C ALA A 91 -4.04 -11.76 -13.37
N VAL A 92 -2.85 -12.32 -13.55
CA VAL A 92 -1.89 -11.89 -14.59
C VAL A 92 -2.52 -12.01 -15.99
N ALA A 93 -3.20 -13.11 -16.30
CA ALA A 93 -3.84 -13.31 -17.60
C ALA A 93 -4.93 -12.26 -17.87
N ARG A 94 -5.79 -12.00 -16.87
CA ARG A 94 -6.89 -11.02 -17.00
C ARG A 94 -6.38 -9.58 -17.10
N LEU A 95 -5.42 -9.20 -16.28
CA LEU A 95 -4.80 -7.86 -16.34
C LEU A 95 -4.10 -7.63 -17.69
N THR A 96 -3.39 -8.63 -18.20
CA THR A 96 -2.74 -8.56 -19.52
C THR A 96 -3.75 -8.38 -20.65
N GLU A 97 -4.94 -8.99 -20.54
CA GLU A 97 -6.01 -8.81 -21.51
C GLU A 97 -6.65 -7.40 -21.40
N CYS A 98 -6.99 -6.96 -20.19
CA CYS A 98 -7.58 -5.64 -19.92
C CYS A 98 -6.63 -4.49 -20.30
N MET A 99 -5.33 -4.68 -20.16
CA MET A 99 -4.27 -3.70 -20.49
C MET A 99 -4.29 -3.29 -21.98
N ARG A 100 -4.92 -4.07 -22.85
CA ARG A 100 -5.08 -3.73 -24.29
C ARG A 100 -5.97 -2.49 -24.51
N LYS A 101 -6.76 -2.12 -23.51
CA LYS A 101 -7.59 -0.92 -23.52
C LYS A 101 -6.79 0.25 -22.93
N PRO A 102 -6.55 1.34 -23.71
CA PRO A 102 -5.71 2.45 -23.24
C PRO A 102 -6.15 3.05 -21.91
N GLU A 103 -7.48 3.16 -21.70
CA GLU A 103 -8.08 3.72 -20.48
C GLU A 103 -7.85 2.87 -19.22
N MET A 104 -7.57 1.57 -19.37
CA MET A 104 -7.33 0.64 -18.26
C MET A 104 -5.84 0.31 -18.08
N GLN A 105 -5.01 0.68 -19.04
CA GLN A 105 -3.61 0.26 -19.10
C GLN A 105 -2.82 0.62 -17.83
N GLY A 106 -2.91 1.87 -17.38
CA GLY A 106 -2.19 2.33 -16.18
C GLY A 106 -2.56 1.53 -14.94
N ARG A 107 -3.87 1.37 -14.68
CA ARG A 107 -4.39 0.60 -13.53
C ARG A 107 -3.95 -0.87 -13.59
N CYS A 108 -4.04 -1.50 -14.77
CA CYS A 108 -3.59 -2.88 -14.94
C CYS A 108 -2.09 -3.05 -14.69
N LEU A 109 -1.26 -2.12 -15.16
CA LEU A 109 0.19 -2.13 -14.92
C LEU A 109 0.53 -1.97 -13.44
N THR A 110 -0.16 -1.08 -12.73
CA THR A 110 0.00 -0.92 -11.27
C THR A 110 -0.33 -2.22 -10.55
N MET A 111 -1.49 -2.83 -10.83
CA MET A 111 -1.90 -4.08 -10.20
C MET A 111 -0.95 -5.24 -10.52
N LEU A 112 -0.40 -5.30 -11.74
CA LEU A 112 0.64 -6.29 -12.08
C LEU A 112 1.91 -6.06 -11.25
N ALA A 113 2.32 -4.81 -11.06
CA ALA A 113 3.47 -4.48 -10.21
C ALA A 113 3.23 -4.90 -8.75
N GLU A 114 2.05 -4.62 -8.20
CA GLU A 114 1.64 -5.03 -6.85
C GLU A 114 1.65 -6.55 -6.67
N LEU A 115 1.07 -7.30 -7.61
CA LEU A 115 1.07 -8.77 -7.61
C LEU A 115 2.48 -9.36 -7.57
N HIS A 116 3.38 -8.84 -8.42
CA HIS A 116 4.75 -9.32 -8.47
C HIS A 116 5.55 -8.90 -7.24
N PHE A 117 5.30 -7.70 -6.72
CA PHE A 117 5.95 -7.21 -5.50
C PHE A 117 5.53 -8.04 -4.28
N GLY A 118 4.23 -8.25 -4.03
CA GLY A 118 3.74 -9.08 -2.93
C GLY A 118 4.31 -10.50 -2.99
N ARG A 119 4.42 -11.09 -4.18
CA ARG A 119 5.06 -12.40 -4.36
C ARG A 119 6.56 -12.38 -4.03
N SER A 120 7.27 -11.32 -4.38
CA SER A 120 8.69 -11.14 -4.02
C SER A 120 8.88 -11.09 -2.51
N GLU A 121 8.01 -10.38 -1.78
CA GLU A 121 8.01 -10.28 -0.33
C GLU A 121 7.81 -11.65 0.34
N ALA A 122 6.83 -12.41 -0.14
CA ALA A 122 6.55 -13.73 0.38
C ALA A 122 7.70 -14.71 0.15
N TYR A 123 8.37 -14.63 -1.01
CA TYR A 123 9.58 -15.43 -1.26
C TYR A 123 10.76 -14.97 -0.40
N ALA A 124 10.92 -13.69 -0.14
CA ALA A 124 11.92 -13.16 0.78
C ALA A 124 11.70 -13.68 2.21
N SER A 125 10.45 -13.67 2.69
CA SER A 125 10.09 -14.23 4.00
C SER A 125 10.41 -15.73 4.12
N ARG A 126 10.12 -16.51 3.09
CA ARG A 126 10.49 -17.94 3.02
C ARG A 126 12.00 -18.14 2.99
N ALA A 127 12.73 -17.33 2.22
CA ALA A 127 14.18 -17.39 2.20
C ALA A 127 14.79 -17.12 3.58
N ALA A 128 14.25 -16.12 4.30
CA ALA A 128 14.67 -15.82 5.68
C ALA A 128 14.41 -17.00 6.64
N GLU A 129 13.25 -17.67 6.50
CA GLU A 129 12.92 -18.88 7.30
C GLU A 129 13.95 -20.00 7.07
N TYR A 130 14.19 -20.35 5.79
CA TYR A 130 15.15 -21.41 5.47
C TYR A 130 16.58 -21.04 5.90
N ALA A 131 16.98 -19.79 5.75
CA ALA A 131 18.28 -19.32 6.21
C ALA A 131 18.43 -19.44 7.74
N ARG A 132 17.42 -19.07 8.53
CA ARG A 132 17.42 -19.28 9.99
C ARG A 132 17.52 -20.76 10.36
N ARG A 133 16.83 -21.64 9.65
CA ARG A 133 16.90 -23.08 9.87
C ARG A 133 18.30 -23.63 9.54
N ALA A 134 18.93 -23.15 8.47
CA ALA A 134 20.30 -23.50 8.14
C ALA A 134 21.25 -23.09 9.26
N LEU A 135 21.12 -21.85 9.75
CA LEU A 135 21.95 -21.32 10.84
C LEU A 135 21.72 -22.01 12.19
N ALA A 136 20.56 -22.60 12.42
CA ALA A 136 20.30 -23.42 13.60
C ALA A 136 21.11 -24.73 13.59
N VAL A 137 21.50 -25.22 12.41
CA VAL A 137 22.31 -26.44 12.23
C VAL A 137 23.78 -26.09 12.07
N GLU A 138 24.08 -25.04 11.31
CA GLU A 138 25.43 -24.55 10.99
C GLU A 138 25.53 -23.06 11.30
N PRO A 139 25.78 -22.66 12.56
CA PRO A 139 25.77 -21.25 12.97
C PRO A 139 26.80 -20.35 12.26
N GLU A 140 27.86 -20.91 11.72
CA GLU A 140 28.95 -20.18 11.04
C GLU A 140 28.80 -20.20 9.50
N ASN A 141 27.65 -20.65 8.97
CA ASN A 141 27.43 -20.71 7.53
C ASN A 141 27.28 -19.30 6.93
N PHE A 142 28.34 -18.83 6.28
CA PHE A 142 28.43 -17.49 5.70
C PHE A 142 27.32 -17.22 4.67
N ASP A 143 27.03 -18.20 3.80
CA ASP A 143 26.01 -18.04 2.76
C ASP A 143 24.62 -17.92 3.35
N ALA A 144 24.32 -18.69 4.41
CA ALA A 144 23.05 -18.59 5.10
C ALA A 144 22.87 -17.23 5.80
N HIS A 145 23.94 -16.68 6.42
CA HIS A 145 23.92 -15.33 6.96
C HIS A 145 23.68 -14.28 5.86
N SER A 146 24.40 -14.39 4.74
CA SER A 146 24.23 -13.47 3.61
C SER A 146 22.81 -13.52 3.04
N LEU A 147 22.23 -14.72 2.89
CA LEU A 147 20.85 -14.89 2.42
C LEU A 147 19.84 -14.34 3.41
N LEU A 148 20.01 -14.59 4.72
CA LEU A 148 19.13 -14.04 5.75
C LEU A 148 19.16 -12.52 5.73
N PHE A 149 20.35 -11.93 5.66
CA PHE A 149 20.53 -10.48 5.65
C PHE A 149 19.84 -9.85 4.42
N LYS A 150 20.01 -10.45 3.24
CA LYS A 150 19.34 -10.02 2.00
C LYS A 150 17.82 -10.13 2.08
N ALA A 151 17.34 -11.28 2.55
CA ALA A 151 15.91 -11.57 2.65
C ALA A 151 15.19 -10.65 3.66
N MET A 152 15.90 -10.21 4.70
CA MET A 152 15.39 -9.25 5.69
C MET A 152 15.68 -7.79 5.32
N ARG A 153 16.07 -7.52 4.07
CA ARG A 153 16.39 -6.18 3.55
C ARG A 153 17.49 -5.45 4.32
N GLY A 154 18.47 -6.21 4.82
CA GLY A 154 19.67 -5.65 5.40
C GLY A 154 20.42 -4.79 4.38
N VAL A 155 21.03 -3.72 4.86
CA VAL A 155 21.75 -2.77 4.00
C VAL A 155 23.09 -3.35 3.59
N LEU A 156 23.27 -3.62 2.29
CA LEU A 156 24.55 -3.93 1.69
C LEU A 156 25.01 -2.69 0.92
N PRO A 157 26.16 -2.08 1.26
CA PRO A 157 26.58 -0.81 0.67
C PRO A 157 26.57 -0.80 -0.86
N ASP A 158 27.09 -1.84 -1.50
CA ASP A 158 27.15 -1.95 -2.95
C ASP A 158 25.77 -1.94 -3.62
N TRP A 159 24.77 -2.49 -2.95
CA TRP A 159 23.40 -2.50 -3.46
C TRP A 159 22.72 -1.14 -3.28
N CYS A 160 22.93 -0.48 -2.14
CA CYS A 160 22.38 0.83 -1.90
C CYS A 160 22.85 1.80 -2.98
N TYR A 161 24.15 1.91 -3.21
CA TYR A 161 24.69 2.84 -4.21
C TYR A 161 24.18 2.54 -5.62
N SER A 162 24.16 1.28 -6.03
CA SER A 162 23.65 0.89 -7.35
C SER A 162 22.17 1.21 -7.52
N ASN A 163 21.35 0.93 -6.51
CA ASN A 163 19.90 1.14 -6.60
C ASN A 163 19.54 2.62 -6.52
N HIS A 164 20.14 3.37 -5.61
CA HIS A 164 19.91 4.82 -5.49
C HIS A 164 20.36 5.56 -6.74
N ALA A 165 21.49 5.20 -7.34
CA ALA A 165 21.95 5.82 -8.58
C ALA A 165 20.93 5.63 -9.72
N ARG A 166 20.38 4.42 -9.88
CA ARG A 166 19.35 4.12 -10.89
C ARG A 166 18.04 4.86 -10.61
N LEU A 167 17.62 4.91 -9.35
CA LEU A 167 16.42 5.64 -8.94
C LEU A 167 16.59 7.14 -9.16
N ALA A 168 17.74 7.72 -8.79
CA ALA A 168 18.04 9.13 -9.01
C ALA A 168 18.05 9.48 -10.50
N GLU A 169 18.61 8.62 -11.37
CA GLU A 169 18.59 8.81 -12.82
C GLU A 169 17.14 8.78 -13.36
N TYR A 170 16.37 7.78 -12.99
CA TYR A 170 14.98 7.63 -13.40
C TYR A 170 14.13 8.83 -12.96
N TYR A 171 14.15 9.18 -11.65
CA TYR A 171 13.29 10.25 -11.14
C TYR A 171 13.76 11.64 -11.58
N ARG A 172 15.03 11.84 -11.90
CA ARG A 172 15.49 13.08 -12.54
C ARG A 172 14.84 13.28 -13.91
N ALA A 173 14.92 12.26 -14.76
CA ALA A 173 14.27 12.29 -16.07
C ALA A 173 12.74 12.41 -15.94
N PHE A 174 12.15 11.78 -14.93
CA PHE A 174 10.73 11.85 -14.65
C PHE A 174 10.31 13.28 -14.24
N VAL A 175 11.03 13.92 -13.32
CA VAL A 175 10.76 15.30 -12.87
C VAL A 175 10.91 16.30 -14.01
N ASP A 176 11.91 16.11 -14.89
CA ASP A 176 12.09 16.95 -16.07
C ASP A 176 10.90 16.84 -17.04
N ALA A 177 10.33 15.64 -17.20
CA ALA A 177 9.17 15.39 -18.05
C ALA A 177 7.82 15.77 -17.40
N HIS A 178 7.74 15.73 -16.07
CA HIS A 178 6.53 15.95 -15.28
C HIS A 178 6.77 16.93 -14.12
N PRO A 179 7.15 18.20 -14.41
CA PRO A 179 7.57 19.17 -13.39
C PRO A 179 6.47 19.57 -12.41
N ASP A 180 5.21 19.35 -12.74
CA ASP A 180 4.04 19.67 -11.89
C ASP A 180 3.58 18.49 -11.02
N TYR A 181 4.30 17.35 -11.05
CA TYR A 181 4.01 16.20 -10.21
C TYR A 181 4.92 16.17 -8.97
N ARG A 182 4.43 16.77 -7.88
CA ARG A 182 5.18 16.90 -6.61
C ARG A 182 5.85 15.62 -6.10
N PRO A 183 5.18 14.44 -6.07
CA PRO A 183 5.81 13.24 -5.53
C PRO A 183 7.10 12.81 -6.24
N GLY A 184 7.28 13.15 -7.52
CA GLY A 184 8.52 12.86 -8.25
C GLY A 184 9.76 13.50 -7.62
N TYR A 185 9.64 14.74 -7.12
CA TYR A 185 10.71 15.44 -6.40
C TYR A 185 11.03 14.75 -5.07
N LEU A 186 10.01 14.25 -4.36
CA LEU A 186 10.18 13.61 -3.07
C LEU A 186 10.97 12.30 -3.24
N TRP A 187 10.59 11.44 -4.16
CA TRP A 187 11.31 10.20 -4.47
C TRP A 187 12.74 10.45 -4.97
N LEU A 188 12.97 11.56 -5.69
CA LEU A 188 14.31 11.95 -6.09
C LEU A 188 15.15 12.34 -4.87
N LEU A 189 14.59 13.10 -3.92
CA LEU A 189 15.25 13.47 -2.67
C LEU A 189 15.54 12.23 -1.80
N ASP A 190 14.60 11.27 -1.73
CA ASP A 190 14.78 10.00 -1.03
C ASP A 190 15.93 9.15 -1.62
N ALA A 191 16.22 9.29 -2.91
CA ALA A 191 17.36 8.63 -3.53
C ALA A 191 18.69 9.38 -3.33
N LEU A 192 18.66 10.71 -3.25
CA LEU A 192 19.86 11.56 -3.21
C LEU A 192 20.43 11.73 -1.79
N LEU A 193 19.59 11.92 -0.79
CA LEU A 193 20.01 12.25 0.58
C LEU A 193 20.76 11.10 1.26
N PRO A 194 20.30 9.83 1.19
CA PRO A 194 21.06 8.71 1.76
C PRO A 194 22.43 8.55 1.11
N ASP A 195 22.56 8.85 -0.18
CA ASP A 195 23.83 8.80 -0.93
C ASP A 195 24.73 10.02 -0.71
N ARG A 196 24.32 10.95 0.17
CA ARG A 196 25.06 12.20 0.44
C ARG A 196 25.31 13.06 -0.81
N ARG A 197 24.46 13.00 -1.81
CA ARG A 197 24.49 13.83 -3.02
C ARG A 197 23.85 15.20 -2.74
N LEU A 198 24.45 15.93 -1.78
CA LEU A 198 23.79 17.09 -1.13
C LEU A 198 23.60 18.27 -2.08
N GLU A 199 24.53 18.53 -3.00
CA GLU A 199 24.39 19.63 -3.96
C GLU A 199 23.22 19.38 -4.93
N GLU A 200 23.05 18.13 -5.37
CA GLU A 200 21.93 17.75 -6.21
C GLU A 200 20.60 17.82 -5.44
N ALA A 201 20.59 17.31 -4.20
CA ALA A 201 19.41 17.38 -3.33
C ALA A 201 19.01 18.86 -3.08
N ARG A 202 19.96 19.75 -2.88
CA ARG A 202 19.71 21.20 -2.72
C ARG A 202 19.05 21.79 -3.97
N ALA A 203 19.53 21.44 -5.16
CA ALA A 203 18.95 21.92 -6.42
C ALA A 203 17.51 21.41 -6.61
N VAL A 204 17.26 20.13 -6.32
CA VAL A 204 15.93 19.51 -6.39
C VAL A 204 14.98 20.16 -5.39
N LEU A 205 15.44 20.40 -4.15
CA LEU A 205 14.64 21.08 -3.12
C LEU A 205 14.29 22.50 -3.49
N ALA A 206 15.22 23.25 -4.09
CA ALA A 206 14.94 24.58 -4.61
C ALA A 206 13.87 24.55 -5.72
N ALA A 207 13.95 23.58 -6.63
CA ALA A 207 12.96 23.41 -7.69
C ALA A 207 11.58 23.00 -7.13
N LEU A 208 11.53 22.14 -6.10
CA LEU A 208 10.31 21.77 -5.37
C LEU A 208 9.64 23.02 -4.76
N ARG A 209 10.40 23.83 -4.02
CA ARG A 209 9.91 25.08 -3.38
C ARG A 209 9.44 26.13 -4.35
N ALA A 210 10.05 26.21 -5.51
CA ALA A 210 9.64 27.16 -6.55
C ALA A 210 8.25 26.84 -7.13
N ARG A 211 7.79 25.60 -7.00
CA ARG A 211 6.53 25.12 -7.58
C ARG A 211 5.45 24.82 -6.56
N PHE A 212 5.83 24.38 -5.36
CA PHE A 212 4.89 23.84 -4.38
C PHE A 212 5.10 24.46 -2.99
N ASP A 213 4.06 25.04 -2.43
CA ASP A 213 4.01 25.37 -1.01
C ASP A 213 3.52 24.11 -0.24
N CYS A 214 4.46 23.37 0.37
CA CYS A 214 4.15 22.12 1.01
C CYS A 214 5.11 21.82 2.17
N TYR A 215 4.60 21.15 3.23
CA TYR A 215 5.40 20.79 4.41
C TYR A 215 6.57 19.85 4.08
N GLN A 216 6.47 19.07 3.01
CA GLN A 216 7.54 18.19 2.59
C GLN A 216 8.81 18.95 2.21
N ALA A 217 8.68 20.15 1.66
CA ALA A 217 9.85 20.97 1.36
C ALA A 217 10.63 21.37 2.63
N ASP A 218 9.93 21.61 3.74
CA ASP A 218 10.55 21.89 5.02
C ASP A 218 11.09 20.60 5.67
N TYR A 219 10.40 19.48 5.51
CA TYR A 219 10.89 18.17 5.96
C TYR A 219 12.24 17.81 5.31
N TYR A 220 12.35 17.91 4.00
CA TYR A 220 13.60 17.61 3.29
C TYR A 220 14.69 18.66 3.49
N GLU A 221 14.34 19.92 3.74
CA GLU A 221 15.33 20.93 4.18
C GLU A 221 15.97 20.52 5.51
N GLY A 222 15.17 20.07 6.47
CA GLY A 222 15.71 19.57 7.72
C GLY A 222 16.67 18.40 7.50
N TRP A 223 16.33 17.43 6.64
CA TRP A 223 17.23 16.32 6.28
C TRP A 223 18.50 16.79 5.57
N LEU A 224 18.41 17.74 4.67
CA LEU A 224 19.58 18.30 3.98
C LEU A 224 20.54 18.92 5.00
N ARG A 225 20.05 19.78 5.90
CA ARG A 225 20.84 20.37 6.98
C ARG A 225 21.46 19.32 7.91
N TYR A 226 20.66 18.32 8.29
CA TYR A 226 21.16 17.21 9.11
C TYR A 226 22.32 16.48 8.41
N CYS A 227 22.19 16.20 7.11
CA CYS A 227 23.24 15.60 6.31
C CYS A 227 24.50 16.47 6.17
N GLU A 228 24.35 17.79 6.24
CA GLU A 228 25.43 18.78 6.24
C GLU A 228 26.11 18.94 7.62
N GLY A 229 25.51 18.36 8.67
CA GLY A 229 26.00 18.46 10.06
C GLY A 229 25.41 19.63 10.84
N ASP A 230 24.49 20.40 10.27
CA ASP A 230 23.74 21.46 10.96
C ASP A 230 22.52 20.86 11.70
N PHE A 231 22.80 20.11 12.77
CA PHE A 231 21.76 19.41 13.54
C PHE A 231 20.79 20.38 14.22
N ALA A 232 21.29 21.52 14.72
CA ALA A 232 20.44 22.52 15.35
C ALA A 232 19.55 23.26 14.33
N GLY A 233 20.05 23.50 13.13
CA GLY A 233 19.29 24.05 12.04
C GLY A 233 18.21 23.09 11.53
N ALA A 234 18.53 21.80 11.44
CA ALA A 234 17.57 20.76 11.09
C ALA A 234 16.40 20.72 12.09
N GLU A 235 16.71 20.71 13.39
CA GLU A 235 15.68 20.69 14.45
C GLU A 235 14.73 21.89 14.36
N ARG A 236 15.29 23.09 14.20
CA ARG A 236 14.46 24.30 14.06
C ARG A 236 13.54 24.24 12.84
N VAL A 237 14.04 23.77 11.70
CA VAL A 237 13.21 23.64 10.49
C VAL A 237 12.06 22.67 10.69
N TRP A 238 12.28 21.51 11.34
CA TRP A 238 11.21 20.56 11.63
C TRP A 238 10.22 21.08 12.69
N GLU A 239 10.67 21.90 13.63
CA GLU A 239 9.83 22.56 14.60
C GLU A 239 8.93 23.60 13.93
N GLU A 240 9.50 24.53 13.17
CA GLU A 240 8.79 25.53 12.38
C GLU A 240 7.80 24.88 11.39
N MET A 241 8.16 23.72 10.79
CA MET A 241 7.29 22.94 9.91
C MET A 241 6.01 22.51 10.64
N THR A 242 6.13 21.96 11.86
CA THR A 242 4.96 21.53 12.63
C THR A 242 4.15 22.70 13.18
N GLU A 243 4.75 23.86 13.43
CA GLU A 243 4.04 25.08 13.79
C GLU A 243 3.26 25.66 12.60
N LYS A 244 3.90 25.77 11.45
CA LYS A 244 3.30 26.27 10.19
C LYS A 244 2.15 25.39 9.71
N HIS A 245 2.26 24.07 9.88
CA HIS A 245 1.30 23.08 9.44
C HIS A 245 0.64 22.35 10.62
N ALA A 246 0.24 23.10 11.66
CA ALA A 246 -0.20 22.57 12.94
C ALA A 246 -1.39 21.58 12.85
N ASP A 247 -2.30 21.78 11.90
CA ASP A 247 -3.47 20.93 11.68
C ASP A 247 -3.19 19.73 10.74
N ASN A 248 -2.03 19.69 10.11
CA ASN A 248 -1.66 18.64 9.17
C ASN A 248 -0.94 17.50 9.90
N TRP A 249 -1.63 16.41 10.16
CA TRP A 249 -1.10 15.27 10.89
C TRP A 249 0.15 14.64 10.23
N TYR A 250 0.29 14.70 8.89
CA TYR A 250 1.49 14.21 8.19
C TYR A 250 2.76 15.00 8.57
N ALA A 251 2.66 16.31 8.81
CA ALA A 251 3.81 17.09 9.25
C ALA A 251 4.34 16.62 10.62
N TRP A 252 3.42 16.25 11.53
CA TRP A 252 3.78 15.68 12.83
C TRP A 252 4.36 14.27 12.71
N SER A 253 3.79 13.42 11.84
CA SER A 253 4.37 12.11 11.53
C SER A 253 5.78 12.24 10.97
N CYS A 254 6.02 13.10 9.99
CA CYS A 254 7.35 13.33 9.42
C CYS A 254 8.38 13.80 10.46
N ARG A 255 7.96 14.64 11.42
CA ARG A 255 8.84 15.02 12.55
C ARG A 255 9.11 13.81 13.45
N GLY A 256 8.12 12.94 13.66
CA GLY A 256 8.29 11.66 14.34
C GLY A 256 9.31 10.77 13.64
N ASP A 257 9.23 10.64 12.32
CA ASP A 257 10.20 9.90 11.52
C ASP A 257 11.61 10.47 11.65
N ALA A 258 11.75 11.80 11.64
CA ALA A 258 13.04 12.44 11.83
C ALA A 258 13.64 12.15 13.22
N TYR A 259 12.85 12.04 14.27
CA TYR A 259 13.29 11.60 15.59
C TYR A 259 13.64 10.11 15.61
N ALA A 260 12.78 9.25 15.04
CA ALA A 260 12.99 7.79 15.01
C ALA A 260 14.29 7.41 14.32
N HIS A 261 14.61 8.02 13.17
CA HIS A 261 15.87 7.82 12.45
C HIS A 261 17.12 8.25 13.24
N ARG A 262 16.96 9.12 14.23
CA ARG A 262 18.03 9.55 15.14
C ARG A 262 18.05 8.77 16.45
N ALA A 263 17.28 7.68 16.53
CA ALA A 263 17.09 6.87 17.75
C ALA A 263 16.53 7.65 18.96
N MET A 264 15.85 8.78 18.71
CA MET A 264 15.15 9.57 19.72
C MET A 264 13.71 9.05 19.86
N TYR A 265 13.59 7.82 20.35
CA TYR A 265 12.32 7.06 20.26
C TYR A 265 11.18 7.63 21.11
N GLY A 266 11.52 8.26 22.26
CA GLY A 266 10.54 8.93 23.12
C GLY A 266 9.89 10.13 22.43
N GLU A 267 10.73 10.98 21.82
CA GLU A 267 10.31 12.15 21.07
C GLU A 267 9.55 11.74 19.80
N ALA A 268 9.99 10.70 19.10
CA ALA A 268 9.29 10.15 17.94
C ALA A 268 7.87 9.69 18.32
N ALA A 269 7.73 8.89 19.36
CA ALA A 269 6.43 8.43 19.84
C ALA A 269 5.51 9.60 20.28
N ALA A 270 6.08 10.66 20.84
CA ALA A 270 5.32 11.86 21.19
C ALA A 270 4.76 12.56 19.93
N MET A 271 5.55 12.66 18.87
CA MET A 271 5.11 13.28 17.60
C MET A 271 4.06 12.43 16.88
N TYR A 272 4.20 11.10 16.87
CA TYR A 272 3.19 10.23 16.30
C TYR A 272 1.85 10.32 17.05
N ARG A 273 1.87 10.44 18.39
CA ARG A 273 0.64 10.70 19.18
C ARG A 273 0.03 12.07 18.87
N GLU A 274 0.85 13.10 18.64
CA GLU A 274 0.35 14.40 18.19
C GLU A 274 -0.26 14.34 16.78
N ALA A 275 0.32 13.53 15.88
CA ALA A 275 -0.25 13.26 14.56
C ALA A 275 -1.63 12.60 14.67
N GLU A 276 -1.77 11.58 15.53
CA GLU A 276 -3.04 10.87 15.70
C GLU A 276 -4.18 11.77 16.18
N LYS A 277 -3.91 12.68 17.12
CA LYS A 277 -4.92 13.63 17.60
C LYS A 277 -5.51 14.51 16.49
N ARG A 278 -4.82 14.63 15.37
CA ARG A 278 -5.17 15.45 14.21
C ARG A 278 -5.79 14.67 13.07
N GLN A 279 -5.74 13.35 13.12
CA GLN A 279 -6.41 12.53 12.12
C GLN A 279 -7.93 12.56 12.29
N THR A 280 -8.63 12.66 11.16
CA THR A 280 -10.08 12.48 11.08
C THR A 280 -10.40 11.11 10.50
N ALA A 281 -11.54 10.54 10.82
CA ALA A 281 -11.97 9.26 10.26
C ALA A 281 -12.19 9.36 8.73
N PRO A 282 -11.78 8.36 7.94
CA PRO A 282 -11.10 7.14 8.38
C PRO A 282 -9.62 7.39 8.71
N ARG A 283 -9.20 7.03 9.93
CA ARG A 283 -7.82 7.18 10.39
C ARG A 283 -6.93 6.12 9.74
N LEU A 284 -5.65 6.46 9.56
CA LEU A 284 -4.60 5.52 9.16
C LEU A 284 -3.89 4.99 10.41
N ALA A 285 -3.53 3.71 10.40
CA ALA A 285 -2.93 3.06 11.56
C ALA A 285 -1.39 3.18 11.62
N ASP A 286 -0.78 3.85 10.63
CA ASP A 286 0.68 3.92 10.44
C ASP A 286 1.42 4.47 11.66
N ASN A 287 0.86 5.51 12.32
CA ASN A 287 1.47 6.10 13.50
C ASN A 287 1.51 5.13 14.68
N GLU A 288 0.42 4.38 14.92
CA GLU A 288 0.39 3.38 16.00
C GLU A 288 1.27 2.17 15.66
N ASP A 289 1.35 1.75 14.40
CA ASP A 289 2.32 0.74 13.99
C ASP A 289 3.75 1.21 14.23
N SER A 290 4.09 2.45 13.87
CA SER A 290 5.39 3.05 14.15
C SER A 290 5.69 3.07 15.66
N ILE A 291 4.74 3.47 16.50
CA ILE A 291 4.90 3.43 17.96
C ILE A 291 5.16 1.99 18.44
N ALA A 292 4.43 1.01 17.92
CA ALA A 292 4.64 -0.39 18.29
C ALA A 292 6.06 -0.87 17.94
N GLN A 293 6.56 -0.50 16.75
CA GLN A 293 7.95 -0.82 16.34
C GLN A 293 8.98 -0.16 17.26
N LEU A 294 8.79 1.13 17.62
CA LEU A 294 9.68 1.82 18.55
C LEU A 294 9.70 1.16 19.94
N CYS A 295 8.52 0.75 20.45
CA CYS A 295 8.43 0.00 21.70
C CYS A 295 9.17 -1.34 21.62
N ARG A 296 9.03 -2.09 20.53
CA ARG A 296 9.76 -3.34 20.30
C ARG A 296 11.28 -3.11 20.29
N MET A 297 11.76 -2.06 19.64
CA MET A 297 13.18 -1.72 19.59
C MET A 297 13.76 -1.41 20.98
N GLN A 298 12.93 -0.88 21.88
CA GLN A 298 13.31 -0.54 23.26
C GLN A 298 13.09 -1.71 24.26
N GLY A 299 12.49 -2.83 23.80
CA GLY A 299 12.11 -3.94 24.68
C GLY A 299 10.87 -3.64 25.52
N ASP A 300 10.13 -2.57 25.23
CA ASP A 300 8.85 -2.27 25.85
C ASP A 300 7.74 -3.11 25.20
N TRP A 301 7.72 -4.40 25.59
CA TRP A 301 6.77 -5.36 25.01
C TRP A 301 5.32 -5.03 25.34
N GLN A 302 5.06 -4.44 26.52
CA GLN A 302 3.69 -4.04 26.88
C GLN A 302 3.23 -2.85 26.04
N GLY A 303 4.08 -1.83 25.87
CA GLY A 303 3.80 -0.69 25.00
C GLY A 303 3.54 -1.11 23.55
N ALA A 304 4.33 -2.07 23.05
CA ALA A 304 4.12 -2.62 21.71
C ALA A 304 2.75 -3.34 21.57
N ILE A 305 2.36 -4.15 22.56
CA ILE A 305 1.05 -4.81 22.59
C ILE A 305 -0.07 -3.79 22.55
N ASP A 306 0.03 -2.73 23.34
CA ASP A 306 -1.03 -1.73 23.45
C ASP A 306 -1.15 -0.91 22.15
N ALA A 307 -0.03 -0.59 21.50
CA ALA A 307 -0.03 0.09 20.20
C ALA A 307 -0.62 -0.82 19.10
N TYR A 308 -0.23 -2.09 19.00
CA TYR A 308 -0.83 -3.02 18.03
C TYR A 308 -2.34 -3.23 18.25
N ARG A 309 -2.82 -3.21 19.48
CA ARG A 309 -4.26 -3.26 19.76
C ARG A 309 -4.99 -2.05 19.18
N ARG A 310 -4.39 -0.86 19.28
CA ARG A 310 -4.96 0.35 18.68
C ARG A 310 -4.96 0.29 17.16
N VAL A 311 -3.91 -0.29 16.54
CA VAL A 311 -3.93 -0.59 15.09
C VAL A 311 -5.16 -1.42 14.75
N LEU A 312 -5.39 -2.53 15.45
CA LEU A 312 -6.56 -3.41 15.22
C LEU A 312 -7.89 -2.69 15.48
N GLU A 313 -7.94 -1.77 16.45
CA GLU A 313 -9.10 -0.93 16.71
C GLU A 313 -9.40 0.00 15.51
N ILE A 314 -8.41 0.71 15.00
CA ILE A 314 -8.53 1.59 13.82
C ILE A 314 -8.98 0.79 12.60
N LEU A 315 -8.36 -0.36 12.33
CA LEU A 315 -8.72 -1.23 11.22
C LEU A 315 -10.20 -1.68 11.31
N ARG A 316 -10.65 -2.05 12.49
CA ARG A 316 -12.03 -2.48 12.71
C ARG A 316 -13.05 -1.33 12.60
N GLU A 317 -12.78 -0.21 13.24
CA GLU A 317 -13.75 0.89 13.39
C GLU A 317 -13.84 1.74 12.13
N ASP A 318 -12.70 2.12 11.57
CA ASP A 318 -12.62 3.07 10.47
C ASP A 318 -12.65 2.34 9.10
N TRP A 319 -12.04 1.15 9.00
CA TRP A 319 -11.88 0.41 7.74
C TRP A 319 -12.77 -0.82 7.62
N ARG A 320 -13.51 -1.19 8.66
CA ARG A 320 -14.35 -2.40 8.73
C ARG A 320 -13.57 -3.70 8.46
N LEU A 321 -12.28 -3.68 8.70
CA LEU A 321 -11.39 -4.82 8.52
C LEU A 321 -11.30 -5.61 9.84
N THR A 322 -11.97 -6.76 9.90
CA THR A 322 -12.06 -7.61 11.10
C THR A 322 -11.34 -8.94 10.95
N GLU A 323 -10.93 -9.30 9.72
CA GLU A 323 -10.27 -10.56 9.40
C GLU A 323 -9.33 -10.39 8.20
N GLY A 324 -8.52 -11.38 7.93
CA GLY A 324 -7.58 -11.37 6.81
C GLY A 324 -6.13 -11.39 7.30
N GLU A 325 -5.19 -11.39 6.36
CA GLU A 325 -3.76 -11.55 6.66
C GLU A 325 -3.21 -10.37 7.45
N THR A 326 -3.63 -9.15 7.15
CA THR A 326 -3.22 -7.94 7.88
C THR A 326 -3.60 -8.03 9.36
N VAL A 327 -4.85 -8.41 9.66
CA VAL A 327 -5.33 -8.57 11.04
C VAL A 327 -4.56 -9.69 11.74
N ARG A 328 -4.40 -10.86 11.09
CA ARG A 328 -3.61 -11.97 11.64
C ARG A 328 -2.16 -11.59 11.92
N GLY A 329 -1.53 -10.82 11.04
CA GLY A 329 -0.16 -10.32 11.23
C GLY A 329 0.01 -9.49 12.51
N TYR A 330 -0.93 -8.60 12.79
CA TYR A 330 -0.92 -7.83 14.05
C TYR A 330 -1.24 -8.71 15.27
N GLU A 331 -2.13 -9.68 15.17
CA GLU A 331 -2.42 -10.65 16.24
C GLU A 331 -1.19 -11.52 16.55
N GLU A 332 -0.45 -11.95 15.54
CA GLU A 332 0.81 -12.69 15.69
C GLU A 332 1.90 -11.83 16.34
N ASN A 333 2.03 -10.55 15.96
CA ASN A 333 2.93 -9.60 16.60
C ASN A 333 2.59 -9.41 18.10
N ILE A 334 1.31 -9.29 18.45
CA ILE A 334 0.87 -9.23 19.84
C ILE A 334 1.23 -10.52 20.58
N ALA A 335 1.01 -11.68 19.97
CA ALA A 335 1.34 -12.97 20.58
C ALA A 335 2.85 -13.13 20.79
N GLU A 336 3.67 -12.65 19.85
CA GLU A 336 5.14 -12.61 19.99
C GLU A 336 5.56 -11.73 21.16
N CYS A 337 5.04 -10.49 21.24
CA CYS A 337 5.38 -9.57 22.31
C CYS A 337 4.96 -10.12 23.70
N ARG A 338 3.81 -10.82 23.81
CA ARG A 338 3.39 -11.49 25.04
C ARG A 338 4.40 -12.55 25.48
N ARG A 339 4.85 -13.42 24.55
CA ARG A 339 5.87 -14.43 24.87
C ARG A 339 7.18 -13.79 25.35
N LYS A 340 7.57 -12.65 24.77
CA LYS A 340 8.76 -11.91 25.21
C LYS A 340 8.59 -11.32 26.61
N LEU A 341 7.41 -10.79 26.92
CA LEU A 341 7.06 -10.24 28.22
C LEU A 341 7.09 -11.30 29.34
N GLU A 342 6.65 -12.53 29.03
CA GLU A 342 6.67 -13.65 29.98
C GLU A 342 8.08 -14.19 30.26
N THR A 343 9.04 -13.92 29.37
CA THR A 343 10.44 -14.41 29.48
C THR A 343 11.42 -13.33 29.92
N SER A 344 10.98 -12.08 30.08
CA SER A 344 11.76 -10.94 30.56
C SER A 344 11.60 -10.75 32.06
#